data_d88e5e0a84edd12b9531c0808f4c86d8
#
_entry.id   d88e5e0a84edd12b9531c0808f4c86d8
#
_cell.length_a   1.000
_cell.length_b   1.000
_cell.length_c   1.000
_cell.angle_alpha   90.00
_cell.angle_beta   90.00
_cell.angle_gamma   90.00
#
_symmetry.space_group_name_H-M   'P 1'
#
loop_
_entity.id
_entity.type
_entity.pdbx_description
1 polymer ?
#
loop_
_entity_poly.entity_id
_entity_poly.type
_entity_poly.pdbx_seq_one_letter_code
_entity_poly.pdbx_strand_id
1 'polypeptide(L)'
;MGIQPATVTTIEARSPAKLNLFLHVTGRRPDGYHSLQTVFQLLNWGDDMRFEAREAPGITLSGDTDDIAPANNLILKAATALGRPERGAHIHIRKRIPRGGGLGGGSSNAATTLLALNRLWQLKLEQNALRQLAAPLGADVPIFVSGHSAWAEGTGEILSPIALPKRWYVIAQPACEVSTAEIFAHPELTRHTAPITVQAFFSGAGHTALQPVVLSRYPEVQRAWEWLNQHSP
;
A
#
# COMPACT_ATOMS: atom_id res chain seq x y z
N MET A 1 28.73 3.93 34.86
CA MET A 1 29.11 4.13 33.44
C MET A 1 27.97 3.59 32.60
N GLY A 2 27.03 4.47 32.23
CA GLY A 2 25.86 4.04 31.45
C GLY A 2 26.23 3.82 29.99
N ILE A 3 25.97 2.63 29.48
CA ILE A 3 26.10 2.34 28.04
C ILE A 3 25.02 3.16 27.35
N GLN A 4 25.40 4.24 26.65
CA GLN A 4 24.47 4.92 25.77
C GLN A 4 24.09 3.96 24.64
N PRO A 5 22.79 3.79 24.34
CA PRO A 5 22.39 2.95 23.22
C PRO A 5 23.02 3.53 21.94
N ALA A 6 23.63 2.65 21.13
CA ALA A 6 24.23 3.04 19.86
C ALA A 6 23.18 3.79 19.00
N THR A 7 23.54 5.00 18.58
CA THR A 7 22.66 5.79 17.71
C THR A 7 22.54 5.09 16.37
N VAL A 8 21.35 4.68 16.00
CA VAL A 8 21.06 4.10 14.69
C VAL A 8 21.23 5.21 13.65
N THR A 9 22.21 5.07 12.77
CA THR A 9 22.49 6.07 11.72
C THR A 9 21.98 5.65 10.35
N THR A 10 21.70 4.36 10.19
CA THR A 10 21.21 3.77 8.92
C THR A 10 20.17 2.69 9.18
N ILE A 11 19.12 2.67 8.37
CA ILE A 11 18.10 1.63 8.35
C ILE A 11 17.91 1.16 6.92
N GLU A 12 17.98 -0.15 6.71
CA GLU A 12 17.54 -0.80 5.47
C GLU A 12 16.19 -1.46 5.70
N ALA A 13 15.27 -1.26 4.78
CA ALA A 13 13.91 -1.77 4.89
C ALA A 13 13.37 -2.20 3.52
N ARG A 14 12.59 -3.27 3.51
CA ARG A 14 11.79 -3.63 2.36
C ARG A 14 10.42 -2.99 2.49
N SER A 15 9.97 -2.33 1.43
CA SER A 15 8.65 -1.76 1.28
C SER A 15 7.80 -2.76 0.50
N PRO A 16 6.97 -3.61 1.17
CA PRO A 16 6.32 -4.74 0.55
C PRO A 16 5.21 -4.34 -0.42
N ALA A 17 4.94 -5.16 -1.42
CA ALA A 17 3.71 -5.07 -2.22
C ALA A 17 2.51 -5.67 -1.46
N LYS A 18 1.29 -5.40 -1.95
CA LYS A 18 0.05 -6.04 -1.48
C LYS A 18 -0.76 -6.59 -2.64
N LEU A 19 -1.60 -7.56 -2.33
CA LEU A 19 -2.74 -7.97 -3.17
C LEU A 19 -4.05 -7.71 -2.41
N ASN A 20 -5.11 -7.45 -3.16
CA ASN A 20 -6.47 -7.62 -2.67
C ASN A 20 -6.92 -9.02 -3.12
N LEU A 21 -7.10 -9.95 -2.17
CA LEU A 21 -7.53 -11.32 -2.51
C LEU A 21 -8.99 -11.38 -2.96
N PHE A 22 -9.78 -10.40 -2.59
CA PHE A 22 -11.05 -9.99 -3.16
C PHE A 22 -11.24 -8.49 -2.88
N LEU A 23 -12.17 -7.84 -3.57
CA LEU A 23 -12.55 -6.47 -3.27
C LEU A 23 -14.02 -6.26 -3.61
N HIS A 24 -14.86 -6.19 -2.59
CA HIS A 24 -16.26 -5.81 -2.71
C HIS A 24 -16.42 -4.30 -2.52
N VAL A 25 -17.22 -3.68 -3.35
CA VAL A 25 -17.73 -2.32 -3.14
C VAL A 25 -19.12 -2.48 -2.52
N THR A 26 -19.23 -2.22 -1.22
CA THR A 26 -20.43 -2.51 -0.43
C THR A 26 -21.40 -1.33 -0.35
N GLY A 27 -20.94 -0.14 -0.74
CA GLY A 27 -21.77 1.05 -0.75
C GLY A 27 -21.02 2.29 -1.25
N ARG A 28 -21.78 3.35 -1.51
CA ARG A 28 -21.25 4.69 -1.76
C ARG A 28 -21.59 5.59 -0.59
N ARG A 29 -20.62 6.28 -0.06
CA ARG A 29 -20.75 7.18 1.09
C ARG A 29 -21.21 8.59 0.65
N PRO A 30 -21.80 9.37 1.55
CA PRO A 30 -22.17 10.76 1.27
C PRO A 30 -20.98 11.67 0.92
N ASP A 31 -19.77 11.33 1.44
CA ASP A 31 -18.52 12.04 1.17
C ASP A 31 -17.92 11.73 -0.23
N GLY A 32 -18.61 10.87 -1.01
CA GLY A 32 -18.20 10.46 -2.35
C GLY A 32 -17.28 9.25 -2.40
N TYR A 33 -16.71 8.83 -1.27
CA TYR A 33 -15.93 7.59 -1.17
C TYR A 33 -16.82 6.35 -1.22
N HIS A 34 -16.18 5.20 -1.40
CA HIS A 34 -16.86 3.91 -1.42
C HIS A 34 -16.57 3.14 -0.15
N SER A 35 -17.60 2.51 0.41
CA SER A 35 -17.40 1.48 1.43
C SER A 35 -16.91 0.21 0.75
N LEU A 36 -15.87 -0.37 1.31
CA LEU A 36 -15.19 -1.54 0.77
C LEU A 36 -15.17 -2.68 1.78
N GLN A 37 -15.01 -3.88 1.28
CA GLN A 37 -14.61 -5.04 2.05
C GLN A 37 -13.57 -5.83 1.25
N THR A 38 -12.43 -6.12 1.85
CA THR A 38 -11.33 -6.80 1.18
C THR A 38 -10.45 -7.59 2.15
N VAL A 39 -9.62 -8.46 1.61
CA VAL A 39 -8.46 -9.01 2.33
C VAL A 39 -7.21 -8.51 1.68
N PHE A 40 -6.41 -7.77 2.43
CA PHE A 40 -5.06 -7.40 2.04
C PHE A 40 -4.08 -8.53 2.38
N GLN A 41 -3.39 -9.02 1.36
CA GLN A 41 -2.25 -9.92 1.51
C GLN A 41 -0.97 -9.15 1.26
N LEU A 42 -0.14 -8.98 2.29
CA LEU A 42 1.21 -8.43 2.11
C LEU A 42 2.12 -9.51 1.52
N LEU A 43 2.95 -9.11 0.56
CA LEU A 43 3.87 -10.00 -0.14
C LEU A 43 5.29 -9.89 0.45
N ASN A 44 6.02 -11.01 0.47
CA ASN A 44 7.45 -10.99 0.78
C ASN A 44 8.30 -10.56 -0.43
N TRP A 45 7.82 -9.56 -1.14
CA TRP A 45 8.45 -8.93 -2.29
C TRP A 45 8.07 -7.46 -2.33
N GLY A 46 8.99 -6.59 -2.72
CA GLY A 46 8.74 -5.15 -2.70
C GLY A 46 9.97 -4.33 -3.07
N ASP A 47 9.85 -3.01 -2.90
CA ASP A 47 10.94 -2.07 -3.12
C ASP A 47 11.97 -2.15 -2.00
N ASP A 48 13.24 -1.90 -2.31
CA ASP A 48 14.27 -1.76 -1.29
C ASP A 48 14.47 -0.28 -0.97
N MET A 49 14.48 0.05 0.32
CA MET A 49 14.68 1.42 0.81
C MET A 49 15.80 1.46 1.84
N ARG A 50 16.63 2.51 1.77
CA ARG A 50 17.69 2.81 2.75
C ARG A 50 17.52 4.23 3.27
N PHE A 51 17.61 4.38 4.57
CA PHE A 51 17.44 5.62 5.29
C PHE A 51 18.71 5.92 6.06
N GLU A 52 19.29 7.08 5.87
CA GLU A 52 20.50 7.53 6.55
C GLU A 52 20.22 8.85 7.28
N ALA A 53 20.58 8.91 8.56
CA ALA A 53 20.46 10.15 9.33
C ALA A 53 21.42 11.20 8.77
N ARG A 54 20.96 12.46 8.72
CA ARG A 54 21.77 13.62 8.34
C ARG A 54 21.70 14.67 9.44
N GLU A 55 22.82 15.37 9.65
CA GLU A 55 22.86 16.52 10.56
C GLU A 55 22.08 17.72 9.99
N ALA A 56 22.24 17.96 8.67
CA ALA A 56 21.48 19.01 7.98
C ALA A 56 19.99 18.66 7.92
N PRO A 57 19.10 19.58 8.31
CA PRO A 57 17.66 19.39 8.23
C PRO A 57 17.16 19.09 6.82
N GLY A 58 16.00 18.44 6.74
CA GLY A 58 15.31 18.15 5.49
C GLY A 58 15.60 16.76 4.93
N ILE A 59 14.77 16.39 3.95
CA ILE A 59 14.82 15.08 3.30
C ILE A 59 15.45 15.24 1.92
N THR A 60 16.42 14.37 1.63
CA THR A 60 16.95 14.18 0.28
C THR A 60 16.63 12.78 -0.22
N LEU A 61 16.32 12.69 -1.51
CA LEU A 61 15.98 11.43 -2.17
C LEU A 61 17.03 11.09 -3.23
N SER A 62 17.25 9.80 -3.43
CA SER A 62 18.04 9.26 -4.54
C SER A 62 17.55 7.89 -4.99
N GLY A 63 18.09 7.38 -6.09
CA GLY A 63 17.65 6.11 -6.70
C GLY A 63 16.47 6.31 -7.64
N ASP A 64 15.56 5.36 -7.66
CA ASP A 64 14.38 5.36 -8.56
C ASP A 64 13.28 6.29 -8.02
N THR A 65 13.60 7.56 -7.87
CA THR A 65 12.68 8.59 -7.37
C THR A 65 11.77 9.14 -8.44
N ASP A 66 12.18 8.95 -9.69
CA ASP A 66 11.52 9.32 -10.95
C ASP A 66 10.59 10.53 -10.90
N ASP A 67 10.38 11.14 -11.98
CA ASP A 67 9.47 12.20 -12.45
C ASP A 67 8.25 12.60 -11.60
N ILE A 68 8.15 12.10 -10.35
CA ILE A 68 7.11 12.50 -9.41
C ILE A 68 7.48 13.87 -8.83
N ALA A 69 6.70 14.89 -9.16
CA ALA A 69 6.85 16.19 -8.54
C ALA A 69 6.93 16.06 -6.99
N PRO A 70 7.84 16.75 -6.31
CA PRO A 70 8.01 16.64 -4.85
C PRO A 70 6.70 16.77 -4.07
N ALA A 71 5.80 17.64 -4.49
CA ALA A 71 4.49 17.85 -3.89
C ALA A 71 3.57 16.61 -3.96
N ASN A 72 3.83 15.67 -4.89
CA ASN A 72 3.06 14.45 -5.07
C ASN A 72 3.79 13.20 -4.52
N ASN A 73 5.04 13.34 -4.14
CA ASN A 73 5.86 12.23 -3.66
C ASN A 73 5.44 11.81 -2.25
N LEU A 74 4.90 10.60 -2.12
CA LEU A 74 4.37 10.07 -0.85
C LEU A 74 5.48 9.83 0.19
N ILE A 75 6.73 9.61 -0.20
CA ILE A 75 7.88 9.51 0.72
C ILE A 75 8.08 10.85 1.42
N LEU A 76 8.10 11.95 0.65
CA LEU A 76 8.25 13.29 1.20
C LEU A 76 7.06 13.70 2.06
N LYS A 77 5.84 13.40 1.62
CA LYS A 77 4.63 13.64 2.41
C LYS A 77 4.67 12.89 3.74
N ALA A 78 5.08 11.63 3.74
CA ALA A 78 5.20 10.80 4.94
C ALA A 78 6.25 11.38 5.91
N ALA A 79 7.41 11.78 5.42
CA ALA A 79 8.43 12.42 6.24
C ALA A 79 7.92 13.74 6.86
N THR A 80 7.23 14.56 6.08
CA THR A 80 6.62 15.81 6.56
C THR A 80 5.55 15.57 7.62
N ALA A 81 4.73 14.52 7.45
CA ALA A 81 3.66 14.18 8.39
C ALA A 81 4.16 13.85 9.81
N LEU A 82 5.44 13.44 9.95
CA LEU A 82 6.06 13.24 11.27
C LEU A 82 6.31 14.55 12.02
N GLY A 83 6.20 15.71 11.37
CA GLY A 83 6.28 17.03 12.02
C GLY A 83 7.65 17.35 12.65
N ARG A 84 8.75 16.94 12.00
CA ARG A 84 10.11 17.13 12.50
C ARG A 84 10.99 17.88 11.48
N PRO A 85 10.69 19.17 11.20
CA PRO A 85 11.41 19.94 10.19
C PRO A 85 12.90 20.14 10.53
N GLU A 86 13.28 20.06 11.81
CA GLU A 86 14.65 20.14 12.29
C GLU A 86 15.48 18.88 12.06
N ARG A 87 14.83 17.78 11.71
CA ARG A 87 15.49 16.50 11.45
C ARG A 87 15.86 16.35 9.98
N GLY A 88 16.96 15.66 9.72
CA GLY A 88 17.42 15.34 8.37
C GLY A 88 17.55 13.85 8.12
N ALA A 89 17.26 13.44 6.89
CA ALA A 89 17.54 12.11 6.40
C ALA A 89 17.82 12.10 4.89
N HIS A 90 18.67 11.17 4.46
CA HIS A 90 18.80 10.77 3.07
C HIS A 90 18.05 9.45 2.88
N ILE A 91 17.18 9.38 1.87
CA ILE A 91 16.41 8.20 1.55
C ILE A 91 16.77 7.75 0.14
N HIS A 92 17.33 6.56 0.03
CA HIS A 92 17.58 5.90 -1.24
C HIS A 92 16.51 4.85 -1.49
N ILE A 93 15.95 4.81 -2.70
CA ILE A 93 14.95 3.84 -3.11
C ILE A 93 15.33 3.12 -4.39
N ARG A 94 15.16 1.79 -4.38
CA ARG A 94 15.22 0.93 -5.55
C ARG A 94 13.85 0.31 -5.78
N LYS A 95 13.22 0.70 -6.87
CA LYS A 95 11.87 0.24 -7.22
C LYS A 95 11.91 -1.16 -7.82
N ARG A 96 11.01 -1.99 -7.33
CA ARG A 96 10.68 -3.31 -7.92
C ARG A 96 9.18 -3.41 -8.20
N ILE A 97 8.37 -2.73 -7.38
CA ILE A 97 6.92 -2.71 -7.54
C ILE A 97 6.60 -1.78 -8.71
N PRO A 98 6.00 -2.31 -9.79
CA PRO A 98 5.64 -1.51 -10.93
C PRO A 98 4.54 -0.50 -10.60
N ARG A 99 4.54 0.62 -11.31
CA ARG A 99 3.54 1.68 -11.15
C ARG A 99 2.21 1.29 -11.79
N GLY A 100 1.12 1.81 -11.27
CA GLY A 100 -0.21 1.62 -11.83
C GLY A 100 -0.76 0.19 -11.74
N GLY A 101 -0.03 -0.76 -11.14
CA GLY A 101 -0.40 -2.16 -11.06
C GLY A 101 -1.33 -2.55 -9.90
N GLY A 102 -1.84 -1.58 -9.13
CA GLY A 102 -2.71 -1.88 -7.98
C GLY A 102 -2.00 -2.56 -6.78
N LEU A 103 -0.67 -2.69 -6.83
CA LEU A 103 0.15 -3.39 -5.83
C LEU A 103 0.55 -2.53 -4.61
N GLY A 104 0.12 -1.27 -4.58
CA GLY A 104 0.29 -0.37 -3.44
C GLY A 104 1.72 0.18 -3.23
N GLY A 105 2.58 0.17 -4.26
CA GLY A 105 4.00 0.54 -4.11
C GLY A 105 4.24 1.90 -3.47
N GLY A 106 3.58 2.96 -3.95
CA GLY A 106 3.71 4.31 -3.38
C GLY A 106 3.24 4.40 -1.93
N SER A 107 2.11 3.76 -1.61
CA SER A 107 1.56 3.68 -0.25
C SER A 107 2.48 2.90 0.68
N SER A 108 3.08 1.82 0.19
CA SER A 108 4.06 1.03 0.93
C SER A 108 5.32 1.84 1.21
N ASN A 109 5.83 2.61 0.23
CA ASN A 109 6.99 3.47 0.42
C ASN A 109 6.72 4.56 1.48
N ALA A 110 5.51 5.15 1.49
CA ALA A 110 5.11 6.11 2.52
C ALA A 110 5.08 5.48 3.92
N ALA A 111 4.45 4.32 4.06
CA ALA A 111 4.39 3.60 5.33
C ALA A 111 5.77 3.20 5.83
N THR A 112 6.63 2.66 4.95
CA THR A 112 8.01 2.32 5.26
C THR A 112 8.78 3.55 5.71
N THR A 113 8.54 4.71 5.11
CA THR A 113 9.14 5.98 5.50
C THR A 113 8.71 6.39 6.90
N LEU A 114 7.40 6.33 7.23
CA LEU A 114 6.91 6.62 8.59
C LEU A 114 7.59 5.72 9.63
N LEU A 115 7.63 4.42 9.39
CA LEU A 115 8.21 3.44 10.29
C LEU A 115 9.73 3.64 10.46
N ALA A 116 10.45 3.80 9.35
CA ALA A 116 11.91 3.94 9.37
C ALA A 116 12.34 5.24 10.03
N LEU A 117 11.72 6.39 9.68
CA LEU A 117 12.06 7.66 10.29
C LEU A 117 11.64 7.76 11.75
N ASN A 118 10.52 7.15 12.14
CA ASN A 118 10.16 7.01 13.55
C ASN A 118 11.28 6.34 14.37
N ARG A 119 11.86 5.27 13.82
CA ARG A 119 12.99 4.55 14.45
C ARG A 119 14.30 5.34 14.35
N LEU A 120 14.65 5.87 13.18
CA LEU A 120 15.89 6.59 12.90
C LEU A 120 16.01 7.85 13.77
N TRP A 121 14.92 8.59 13.90
CA TRP A 121 14.85 9.81 14.71
C TRP A 121 14.47 9.56 16.17
N GLN A 122 14.25 8.29 16.56
CA GLN A 122 13.89 7.87 17.92
C GLN A 122 12.65 8.57 18.47
N LEU A 123 11.62 8.76 17.61
CA LEU A 123 10.40 9.49 17.99
C LEU A 123 9.51 8.68 18.94
N LYS A 124 9.66 7.35 18.98
CA LYS A 124 8.91 6.42 19.83
C LYS A 124 7.39 6.51 19.65
N LEU A 125 6.94 6.89 18.45
CA LEU A 125 5.51 6.89 18.14
C LEU A 125 5.00 5.46 18.09
N GLU A 126 3.89 5.23 18.80
CA GLU A 126 3.19 3.95 18.80
C GLU A 126 2.52 3.67 17.44
N GLN A 127 2.29 2.40 17.13
CA GLN A 127 1.74 1.98 15.85
C GLN A 127 0.40 2.67 15.53
N ASN A 128 -0.43 2.93 16.55
CA ASN A 128 -1.71 3.61 16.35
C ASN A 128 -1.53 5.07 15.89
N ALA A 129 -0.58 5.79 16.49
CA ALA A 129 -0.24 7.15 16.08
C ALA A 129 0.30 7.18 14.64
N LEU A 130 1.16 6.22 14.28
CA LEU A 130 1.66 6.10 12.91
C LEU A 130 0.54 5.79 11.90
N ARG A 131 -0.46 4.97 12.27
CA ARG A 131 -1.65 4.73 11.42
C ARG A 131 -2.49 5.98 11.23
N GLN A 132 -2.64 6.81 12.27
CA GLN A 132 -3.33 8.10 12.15
C GLN A 132 -2.62 9.06 11.19
N LEU A 133 -1.27 9.10 11.22
CA LEU A 133 -0.48 9.86 10.26
C LEU A 133 -0.53 9.27 8.84
N ALA A 134 -0.73 7.97 8.72
CA ALA A 134 -0.79 7.25 7.45
C ALA A 134 -2.11 7.48 6.69
N ALA A 135 -3.24 7.56 7.40
CA ALA A 135 -4.57 7.64 6.80
C ALA A 135 -4.75 8.80 5.79
N PRO A 136 -4.30 10.04 6.07
CA PRO A 136 -4.38 11.14 5.12
C PRO A 136 -3.47 10.99 3.89
N LEU A 137 -2.46 10.12 3.95
CA LEU A 137 -1.51 9.91 2.86
C LEU A 137 -2.08 9.02 1.75
N GLY A 138 -3.04 8.16 2.09
CA GLY A 138 -3.73 7.29 1.15
C GLY A 138 -4.39 6.10 1.83
N ALA A 139 -5.46 5.58 1.22
CA ALA A 139 -6.29 4.51 1.78
C ALA A 139 -5.50 3.21 2.09
N ASP A 140 -4.49 2.91 1.28
CA ASP A 140 -3.66 1.70 1.45
C ASP A 140 -2.46 1.92 2.41
N VAL A 141 -2.15 3.16 2.85
CA VAL A 141 -0.97 3.39 3.71
C VAL A 141 -1.10 2.72 5.08
N PRO A 142 -2.28 2.74 5.75
CA PRO A 142 -2.45 2.13 7.07
C PRO A 142 -2.18 0.62 7.13
N ILE A 143 -2.49 -0.15 6.08
CA ILE A 143 -2.22 -1.60 6.05
C ILE A 143 -0.72 -1.90 6.08
N PHE A 144 0.08 -1.09 5.38
CA PHE A 144 1.53 -1.24 5.37
C PHE A 144 2.17 -0.82 6.70
N VAL A 145 1.61 0.20 7.38
CA VAL A 145 2.02 0.56 8.76
C VAL A 145 1.70 -0.57 9.74
N SER A 146 0.59 -1.29 9.53
CA SER A 146 0.21 -2.44 10.37
C SER A 146 1.18 -3.62 10.21
N GLY A 147 1.81 -3.77 9.04
CA GLY A 147 2.88 -4.75 8.80
C GLY A 147 2.44 -6.20 8.70
N HIS A 148 1.14 -6.49 8.63
CA HIS A 148 0.59 -7.83 8.49
C HIS A 148 -0.65 -7.82 7.60
N SER A 149 -0.97 -8.97 6.98
CA SER A 149 -2.18 -9.14 6.20
C SER A 149 -3.42 -8.95 7.06
N ALA A 150 -4.47 -8.35 6.51
CA ALA A 150 -5.66 -8.00 7.27
C ALA A 150 -6.94 -8.11 6.44
N TRP A 151 -8.02 -8.43 7.11
CA TRP A 151 -9.37 -8.13 6.68
C TRP A 151 -9.60 -6.63 6.83
N ALA A 152 -10.14 -6.00 5.80
CA ALA A 152 -10.32 -4.55 5.78
C ALA A 152 -11.75 -4.18 5.41
N GLU A 153 -12.27 -3.18 6.10
CA GLU A 153 -13.59 -2.59 5.92
C GLU A 153 -13.49 -1.05 5.91
N GLY A 154 -14.63 -0.38 5.85
CA GLY A 154 -14.67 1.07 5.70
C GLY A 154 -14.25 1.50 4.30
N THR A 155 -13.30 2.46 4.15
CA THR A 155 -12.64 2.77 2.88
C THR A 155 -11.36 1.92 2.66
N GLY A 156 -11.08 0.96 3.57
CA GLY A 156 -9.88 0.13 3.68
C GLY A 156 -9.05 0.36 4.95
N GLU A 157 -9.50 1.28 5.83
CA GLU A 157 -8.79 1.70 7.04
C GLU A 157 -9.15 0.89 8.30
N ILE A 158 -10.31 0.23 8.32
CA ILE A 158 -10.72 -0.61 9.45
C ILE A 158 -10.09 -1.98 9.28
N LEU A 159 -9.00 -2.21 9.98
CA LEU A 159 -8.15 -3.39 9.79
C LEU A 159 -8.31 -4.37 10.94
N SER A 160 -8.65 -5.62 10.62
CA SER A 160 -8.65 -6.75 11.53
C SER A 160 -7.62 -7.78 11.07
N PRO A 161 -6.65 -8.18 11.92
CA PRO A 161 -5.65 -9.17 11.56
C PRO A 161 -6.29 -10.48 11.09
N ILE A 162 -5.74 -11.07 10.02
CA ILE A 162 -6.18 -12.37 9.50
C ILE A 162 -4.97 -13.26 9.24
N ALA A 163 -5.05 -14.51 9.69
CA ALA A 163 -4.05 -15.52 9.40
C ALA A 163 -4.35 -16.15 8.03
N LEU A 164 -3.50 -15.87 7.06
CA LEU A 164 -3.61 -16.43 5.72
C LEU A 164 -2.62 -17.60 5.54
N PRO A 165 -2.99 -18.64 4.80
CA PRO A 165 -2.08 -19.72 4.46
C PRO A 165 -0.95 -19.16 3.58
N LYS A 166 0.25 -19.72 3.74
CA LYS A 166 1.37 -19.41 2.84
C LYS A 166 1.05 -19.88 1.43
N ARG A 167 1.10 -18.97 0.47
CA ARG A 167 0.85 -19.24 -0.95
C ARG A 167 1.89 -18.53 -1.82
N TRP A 168 2.13 -19.08 -2.98
CA TRP A 168 2.86 -18.45 -4.06
C TRP A 168 1.87 -17.74 -4.99
N TYR A 169 2.24 -16.59 -5.49
CA TYR A 169 1.42 -15.81 -6.41
C TYR A 169 2.20 -15.55 -7.70
N VAL A 170 1.57 -15.78 -8.83
CA VAL A 170 2.03 -15.30 -10.14
C VAL A 170 1.33 -13.97 -10.40
N ILE A 171 2.10 -12.93 -10.68
CA ILE A 171 1.58 -11.60 -10.98
C ILE A 171 1.92 -11.29 -12.43
N ALA A 172 0.89 -11.15 -13.25
CA ALA A 172 1.01 -10.66 -14.62
C ALA A 172 0.65 -9.16 -14.65
N GLN A 173 1.57 -8.33 -15.12
CA GLN A 173 1.33 -6.90 -15.29
C GLN A 173 1.44 -6.53 -16.77
N PRO A 174 0.32 -6.18 -17.41
CA PRO A 174 0.33 -5.61 -18.74
C PRO A 174 1.03 -4.23 -18.79
N ALA A 175 1.51 -3.85 -19.96
CA ALA A 175 2.14 -2.54 -20.18
C ALA A 175 1.09 -1.43 -20.33
N CYS A 176 0.18 -1.33 -19.36
CA CYS A 176 -0.82 -0.26 -19.26
C CYS A 176 -1.00 0.18 -17.81
N GLU A 177 -1.41 1.42 -17.62
CA GLU A 177 -1.77 1.97 -16.31
C GLU A 177 -3.29 2.02 -16.17
N VAL A 178 -3.81 1.47 -15.06
CA VAL A 178 -5.23 1.51 -14.73
C VAL A 178 -5.46 2.56 -13.64
N SER A 179 -6.18 3.62 -13.97
CA SER A 179 -6.56 4.65 -13.01
C SER A 179 -7.64 4.11 -12.07
N THR A 180 -7.27 3.82 -10.83
CA THR A 180 -8.22 3.36 -9.80
C THR A 180 -9.36 4.38 -9.62
N ALA A 181 -9.07 5.68 -9.68
CA ALA A 181 -10.08 6.74 -9.55
C ALA A 181 -11.12 6.67 -10.67
N GLU A 182 -10.68 6.47 -11.92
CA GLU A 182 -11.60 6.32 -13.07
C GLU A 182 -12.47 5.07 -12.94
N ILE A 183 -11.91 3.95 -12.48
CA ILE A 183 -12.68 2.73 -12.27
C ILE A 183 -13.74 2.92 -11.18
N PHE A 184 -13.38 3.55 -10.05
CA PHE A 184 -14.37 3.86 -9.00
C PHE A 184 -15.44 4.86 -9.44
N ALA A 185 -15.13 5.77 -10.37
CA ALA A 185 -16.10 6.71 -10.94
C ALA A 185 -16.98 6.07 -12.02
N HIS A 186 -16.63 4.91 -12.56
CA HIS A 186 -17.30 4.32 -13.72
C HIS A 186 -18.77 4.01 -13.43
N PRO A 187 -19.72 4.35 -14.32
CA PRO A 187 -21.15 4.15 -14.07
C PRO A 187 -21.56 2.67 -13.91
N GLU A 188 -20.91 1.77 -14.60
CA GLU A 188 -21.19 0.31 -14.55
C GLU A 188 -20.55 -0.39 -13.33
N LEU A 189 -19.80 0.32 -12.50
CA LEU A 189 -19.24 -0.27 -11.28
C LEU A 189 -20.38 -0.69 -10.34
N THR A 190 -20.40 -1.97 -9.96
CA THR A 190 -21.31 -2.48 -8.91
C THR A 190 -20.91 -1.89 -7.56
N ARG A 191 -21.83 -1.14 -6.91
CA ARG A 191 -21.57 -0.42 -5.65
C ARG A 191 -22.38 -0.93 -4.45
N HIS A 192 -23.00 -2.08 -4.57
CA HIS A 192 -23.87 -2.67 -3.55
C HIS A 192 -23.66 -4.18 -3.44
N THR A 193 -22.41 -4.60 -3.58
CA THR A 193 -22.04 -6.01 -3.36
C THR A 193 -22.28 -6.37 -1.91
N ALA A 194 -22.98 -7.47 -1.67
CA ALA A 194 -23.25 -7.93 -0.31
C ALA A 194 -21.93 -8.27 0.41
N PRO A 195 -21.73 -7.81 1.67
CA PRO A 195 -20.60 -8.23 2.48
C PRO A 195 -20.59 -9.75 2.70
N ILE A 196 -19.40 -10.32 2.83
CA ILE A 196 -19.22 -11.73 3.18
C ILE A 196 -18.56 -11.88 4.54
N THR A 197 -18.64 -13.05 5.13
CA THR A 197 -17.92 -13.36 6.38
C THR A 197 -16.51 -13.86 6.08
N VAL A 198 -15.62 -13.79 7.07
CA VAL A 198 -14.27 -14.38 6.99
C VAL A 198 -14.34 -15.88 6.67
N GLN A 199 -15.34 -16.60 7.24
CA GLN A 199 -15.53 -18.02 6.96
C GLN A 199 -15.92 -18.26 5.49
N ALA A 200 -16.83 -17.45 4.94
CA ALA A 200 -17.21 -17.53 3.54
C ALA A 200 -16.03 -17.26 2.61
N PHE A 201 -15.18 -16.27 2.93
CA PHE A 201 -13.93 -16.02 2.20
C PHE A 201 -13.03 -17.26 2.19
N PHE A 202 -12.79 -17.91 3.32
CA PHE A 202 -11.99 -19.13 3.37
C PHE A 202 -12.63 -20.33 2.64
N SER A 203 -13.94 -20.30 2.44
CA SER A 203 -14.68 -21.27 1.62
C SER A 203 -14.70 -20.93 0.13
N GLY A 204 -13.92 -19.91 -0.30
CA GLY A 204 -13.80 -19.52 -1.70
C GLY A 204 -14.78 -18.45 -2.17
N ALA A 205 -15.56 -17.85 -1.27
CA ALA A 205 -16.40 -16.71 -1.61
C ALA A 205 -15.54 -15.43 -1.80
N GLY A 206 -16.04 -14.51 -2.60
CA GLY A 206 -15.42 -13.23 -2.88
C GLY A 206 -14.98 -13.11 -4.34
N HIS A 207 -15.09 -11.89 -4.84
CA HIS A 207 -14.66 -11.50 -6.19
C HIS A 207 -14.16 -10.06 -6.16
N THR A 208 -13.58 -9.59 -7.25
CA THR A 208 -13.16 -8.19 -7.35
C THR A 208 -14.21 -7.40 -8.13
N ALA A 209 -14.96 -6.54 -7.45
CA ALA A 209 -16.03 -5.73 -8.06
C ALA A 209 -15.52 -4.82 -9.20
N LEU A 210 -14.24 -4.45 -9.18
CA LEU A 210 -13.61 -3.63 -10.22
C LEU A 210 -13.32 -4.42 -11.50
N GLN A 211 -13.19 -5.74 -11.42
CA GLN A 211 -12.73 -6.59 -12.52
C GLN A 211 -13.57 -6.45 -13.80
N PRO A 212 -14.91 -6.51 -13.80
CA PRO A 212 -15.68 -6.39 -15.04
C PRO A 212 -15.41 -5.08 -15.79
N VAL A 213 -15.35 -3.95 -15.05
CA VAL A 213 -15.07 -2.64 -15.62
C VAL A 213 -13.65 -2.55 -16.17
N VAL A 214 -12.67 -3.10 -15.43
CA VAL A 214 -11.27 -3.10 -15.89
C VAL A 214 -11.11 -3.93 -17.15
N LEU A 215 -11.67 -5.14 -17.21
CA LEU A 215 -11.55 -6.02 -18.36
C LEU A 215 -12.22 -5.42 -19.61
N SER A 216 -13.36 -4.74 -19.47
CA SER A 216 -14.03 -4.09 -20.60
C SER A 216 -13.28 -2.89 -21.17
N ARG A 217 -12.50 -2.18 -20.32
CA ARG A 217 -11.80 -0.94 -20.72
C ARG A 217 -10.34 -1.13 -21.12
N TYR A 218 -9.69 -2.19 -20.63
CA TYR A 218 -8.26 -2.44 -20.80
C TYR A 218 -8.03 -3.81 -21.44
N PRO A 219 -8.01 -3.89 -22.78
CA PRO A 219 -7.80 -5.17 -23.51
C PRO A 219 -6.49 -5.87 -23.12
N GLU A 220 -5.45 -5.12 -22.73
CA GLU A 220 -4.18 -5.67 -22.25
C GLU A 220 -4.37 -6.46 -20.94
N VAL A 221 -5.19 -5.92 -20.02
CA VAL A 221 -5.51 -6.60 -18.77
C VAL A 221 -6.38 -7.82 -19.05
N GLN A 222 -7.34 -7.71 -19.96
CA GLN A 222 -8.18 -8.84 -20.35
C GLN A 222 -7.33 -10.00 -20.92
N ARG A 223 -6.40 -9.74 -21.84
CA ARG A 223 -5.50 -10.78 -22.37
C ARG A 223 -4.66 -11.46 -21.28
N ALA A 224 -4.11 -10.67 -20.34
CA ALA A 224 -3.34 -11.21 -19.23
C ALA A 224 -4.22 -12.07 -18.29
N TRP A 225 -5.44 -11.63 -18.02
CA TRP A 225 -6.41 -12.37 -17.21
C TRP A 225 -6.82 -13.69 -17.88
N GLU A 226 -7.12 -13.69 -19.18
CA GLU A 226 -7.42 -14.88 -19.96
C GLU A 226 -6.26 -15.88 -19.95
N TRP A 227 -5.03 -15.38 -20.15
CA TRP A 227 -3.84 -16.22 -20.10
C TRP A 227 -3.64 -16.86 -18.71
N LEU A 228 -3.80 -16.09 -17.62
CA LEU A 228 -3.71 -16.62 -16.27
C LEU A 228 -4.76 -17.71 -16.01
N ASN A 229 -6.02 -17.51 -16.43
CA ASN A 229 -7.09 -18.50 -16.25
C ASN A 229 -6.84 -19.80 -17.04
N GLN A 230 -6.18 -19.73 -18.19
CA GLN A 230 -5.83 -20.91 -18.97
C GLN A 230 -4.65 -21.72 -18.37
N HIS A 231 -3.81 -21.08 -17.56
CA HIS A 231 -2.58 -21.67 -17.00
C HIS A 231 -2.62 -21.79 -15.46
N SER A 232 -3.70 -21.36 -14.82
CA SER A 232 -3.93 -21.61 -13.39
C SER A 232 -4.40 -23.06 -13.17
N PRO A 233 -3.84 -23.76 -12.16
CA PRO A 233 -4.29 -25.10 -11.81
C PRO A 233 -5.70 -25.10 -11.20
#